data_da358b3b66d679528b49b6e8a58bdee3
#
_entry.id   da358b3b66d679528b49b6e8a58bdee3
#
_cell.length_a   1.000
_cell.length_b   1.000
_cell.length_c   1.000
_cell.angle_alpha   90.00
_cell.angle_beta   90.00
_cell.angle_gamma   90.00
#
_symmetry.space_group_name_H-M   'P 1'
#
loop_
_entity.id
_entity.type
_entity.pdbx_description
1 polymer ?
#
loop_
_entity_poly.entity_id
_entity_poly.type
_entity_poly.pdbx_seq_one_letter_code
_entity_poly.pdbx_strand_id
1 'polypeptide(L)'
;MGGAEGKDKRSMKKLLIANWKMKPRTAREAVKLAKASDVRDVLIAPPYAFLPIVKNALKKATLGAQDFFYEDPKQGGAFTSAVSVSMVKSLGVKFTIIGHSERRAYFSETDEQVTKKILLAYENGILPVLCVGESQSVRQRGIMEAKAFVALQIAKDLSRVPQQAKKIVIAYEPIWAIGTGNNDTPENAADMARHIKSVVAKNNHGLNVAVLYGGSVNSKNITAFAKENDINGFLVGGASTDVKEWKAIMAIVKKA
;
A
#
# COMPACT_ATOMS: atom_id res chain seq x y z
N MET A 1 6.88 42.72 22.07
CA MET A 1 7.86 41.77 21.56
C MET A 1 7.21 40.40 21.62
N GLY A 2 6.65 39.94 20.55
CA GLY A 2 6.00 38.63 20.45
C GLY A 2 6.60 37.89 19.28
N GLY A 3 7.49 36.96 19.57
CA GLY A 3 8.08 36.06 18.60
C GLY A 3 7.04 35.05 18.10
N ALA A 4 6.63 35.17 16.85
CA ALA A 4 5.84 34.15 16.18
C ALA A 4 6.76 32.97 15.86
N GLU A 5 6.60 31.88 16.60
CA GLU A 5 7.20 30.58 16.24
C GLU A 5 6.60 30.13 14.92
N GLY A 6 7.38 30.29 13.86
CA GLY A 6 7.12 29.69 12.57
C GLY A 6 7.24 28.18 12.68
N LYS A 7 6.12 27.47 12.86
CA LYS A 7 6.08 26.01 12.67
C LYS A 7 6.51 25.71 11.23
N ASP A 8 7.75 25.22 11.08
CA ASP A 8 8.28 24.65 9.85
C ASP A 8 7.35 23.53 9.37
N LYS A 9 6.40 23.89 8.51
CA LYS A 9 5.57 22.94 7.77
C LYS A 9 6.45 22.25 6.74
N ARG A 10 7.31 21.33 7.14
CA ARG A 10 7.87 20.35 6.20
C ARG A 10 6.69 19.60 5.62
N SER A 11 6.38 19.91 4.38
CA SER A 11 5.44 19.15 3.56
C SER A 11 5.82 17.67 3.69
N MET A 12 4.90 16.86 4.22
CA MET A 12 5.15 15.41 4.33
C MET A 12 5.30 14.88 2.91
N LYS A 13 6.48 14.36 2.59
CA LYS A 13 6.79 13.79 1.29
C LYS A 13 5.82 12.64 0.99
N LYS A 14 5.10 12.73 -0.12
CA LYS A 14 4.12 11.73 -0.54
C LYS A 14 4.80 10.39 -0.81
N LEU A 15 4.33 9.32 -0.17
CA LEU A 15 4.83 7.97 -0.38
C LEU A 15 4.34 7.43 -1.73
N LEU A 16 5.21 6.76 -2.48
CA LEU A 16 4.86 6.22 -3.79
C LEU A 16 5.21 4.73 -3.85
N ILE A 17 4.18 3.87 -3.93
CA ILE A 17 4.33 2.41 -3.99
C ILE A 17 3.89 1.92 -5.36
N ALA A 18 4.79 1.20 -6.05
CA ALA A 18 4.51 0.50 -7.30
C ALA A 18 4.11 -0.94 -7.02
N ASN A 19 2.84 -1.25 -7.14
CA ASN A 19 2.33 -2.63 -7.15
C ASN A 19 2.31 -3.13 -8.60
N TRP A 20 3.31 -3.92 -8.97
CA TRP A 20 3.39 -4.43 -10.35
C TRP A 20 2.37 -5.52 -10.65
N LYS A 21 1.67 -6.04 -9.64
CA LYS A 21 0.72 -7.14 -9.78
C LYS A 21 1.36 -8.31 -10.53
N MET A 22 0.70 -8.88 -11.53
CA MET A 22 1.20 -9.99 -12.34
C MET A 22 1.93 -9.50 -13.62
N LYS A 23 2.73 -8.42 -13.48
CA LYS A 23 3.60 -7.86 -14.54
C LYS A 23 4.99 -7.57 -13.93
N PRO A 24 6.05 -7.46 -14.74
CA PRO A 24 6.15 -7.83 -16.16
C PRO A 24 6.13 -9.37 -16.36
N ARG A 25 6.21 -9.82 -17.61
CA ARG A 25 6.14 -11.27 -17.94
C ARG A 25 7.50 -11.95 -17.97
N THR A 26 8.58 -11.19 -18.13
CA THR A 26 9.93 -11.72 -18.28
C THR A 26 10.91 -11.08 -17.30
N ALA A 27 11.99 -11.81 -16.97
CA ALA A 27 13.09 -11.32 -16.17
C ALA A 27 13.73 -10.04 -16.75
N ARG A 28 13.90 -9.99 -18.08
CA ARG A 28 14.47 -8.84 -18.79
C ARG A 28 13.62 -7.59 -18.62
N GLU A 29 12.30 -7.73 -18.74
CA GLU A 29 11.36 -6.63 -18.52
C GLU A 29 11.35 -6.19 -17.06
N ALA A 30 11.42 -7.13 -16.11
CA ALA A 30 11.49 -6.83 -14.69
C ALA A 30 12.71 -5.97 -14.34
N VAL A 31 13.89 -6.33 -14.85
CA VAL A 31 15.13 -5.56 -14.66
C VAL A 31 15.01 -4.16 -15.30
N LYS A 32 14.44 -4.07 -16.51
CA LYS A 32 14.23 -2.78 -17.19
C LYS A 32 13.32 -1.86 -16.38
N LEU A 33 12.23 -2.41 -15.87
CA LEU A 33 11.26 -1.66 -15.06
C LEU A 33 11.86 -1.26 -13.70
N ALA A 34 12.60 -2.18 -13.06
CA ALA A 34 13.31 -1.90 -11.81
C ALA A 34 14.28 -0.71 -11.94
N LYS A 35 15.13 -0.73 -12.96
CA LYS A 35 16.06 0.37 -13.25
C LYS A 35 15.34 1.71 -13.52
N ALA A 36 14.20 1.67 -14.21
CA ALA A 36 13.40 2.86 -14.47
C ALA A 36 12.72 3.42 -13.22
N SER A 37 12.47 2.57 -12.22
CA SER A 37 11.79 2.87 -10.96
C SER A 37 12.77 3.13 -9.81
N ASP A 38 14.10 2.98 -10.02
CA ASP A 38 15.12 3.08 -8.97
C ASP A 38 15.38 4.54 -8.55
N VAL A 39 14.39 5.11 -7.90
CA VAL A 39 14.39 6.48 -7.37
C VAL A 39 14.24 6.41 -5.85
N ARG A 40 14.96 7.28 -5.13
CA ARG A 40 14.84 7.39 -3.65
C ARG A 40 13.39 7.68 -3.27
N ASP A 41 12.91 7.03 -2.20
CA ASP A 41 11.56 7.14 -1.64
C ASP A 41 10.44 6.53 -2.53
N VAL A 42 10.82 5.80 -3.57
CA VAL A 42 9.92 4.92 -4.31
C VAL A 42 10.01 3.51 -3.72
N LEU A 43 8.86 2.88 -3.52
CA LEU A 43 8.72 1.52 -3.02
C LEU A 43 8.21 0.63 -4.16
N ILE A 44 8.79 -0.56 -4.34
CA ILE A 44 8.49 -1.44 -5.48
C ILE A 44 8.14 -2.83 -4.97
N ALA A 45 6.95 -3.30 -5.32
CA ALA A 45 6.46 -4.65 -5.02
C ALA A 45 6.31 -5.46 -6.33
N PRO A 46 7.38 -6.19 -6.76
CA PRO A 46 7.34 -7.05 -7.94
C PRO A 46 6.68 -8.39 -7.63
N PRO A 47 6.30 -9.19 -8.67
CA PRO A 47 5.96 -10.60 -8.49
C PRO A 47 7.06 -11.38 -7.79
N TYR A 48 6.72 -12.40 -7.01
CA TYR A 48 7.68 -13.25 -6.29
C TYR A 48 8.80 -13.81 -7.19
N ALA A 49 8.43 -14.25 -8.40
CA ALA A 49 9.38 -14.81 -9.37
C ALA A 49 10.52 -13.84 -9.73
N PHE A 50 10.33 -12.55 -9.53
CA PHE A 50 11.31 -11.52 -9.91
C PHE A 50 11.94 -10.80 -8.71
N LEU A 51 11.56 -11.12 -7.48
CA LEU A 51 12.13 -10.48 -6.28
C LEU A 51 13.68 -10.49 -6.27
N PRO A 52 14.38 -11.63 -6.49
CA PRO A 52 15.83 -11.65 -6.42
C PRO A 52 16.51 -10.76 -7.48
N ILE A 53 16.03 -10.81 -8.72
CA ILE A 53 16.64 -10.05 -9.81
C ILE A 53 16.30 -8.55 -9.72
N VAL A 54 15.12 -8.20 -9.24
CA VAL A 54 14.73 -6.81 -8.98
C VAL A 54 15.57 -6.24 -7.84
N LYS A 55 15.77 -7.00 -6.73
CA LYS A 55 16.67 -6.59 -5.65
C LYS A 55 18.05 -6.19 -6.18
N ASN A 56 18.65 -7.03 -7.01
CA ASN A 56 19.99 -6.80 -7.56
C ASN A 56 20.04 -5.59 -8.52
N ALA A 57 18.91 -5.22 -9.11
CA ALA A 57 18.80 -4.06 -10.00
C ALA A 57 18.55 -2.74 -9.27
N LEU A 58 18.13 -2.78 -8.00
CA LEU A 58 17.81 -1.59 -7.19
C LEU A 58 19.03 -1.11 -6.39
N LYS A 59 19.22 0.23 -6.37
CA LYS A 59 20.25 0.92 -5.57
C LYS A 59 19.66 1.96 -4.62
N LYS A 60 18.50 2.53 -4.94
CA LYS A 60 17.88 3.66 -4.25
C LYS A 60 16.47 3.38 -3.77
N ALA A 61 15.68 2.70 -4.61
CA ALA A 61 14.30 2.35 -4.29
C ALA A 61 14.24 1.22 -3.25
N THR A 62 13.13 1.16 -2.51
CA THR A 62 12.91 0.15 -1.48
C THR A 62 12.18 -1.06 -2.07
N LEU A 63 12.72 -2.25 -1.84
CA LEU A 63 12.09 -3.52 -2.24
C LEU A 63 10.99 -3.90 -1.25
N GLY A 64 9.84 -4.28 -1.77
CA GLY A 64 8.71 -4.86 -1.05
C GLY A 64 8.20 -6.12 -1.71
N ALA A 65 7.25 -6.77 -1.04
CA ALA A 65 6.51 -7.91 -1.57
C ALA A 65 5.04 -7.55 -1.78
N GLN A 66 4.37 -8.24 -2.72
CA GLN A 66 2.94 -8.07 -2.97
C GLN A 66 2.08 -8.82 -1.95
N ASP A 67 2.67 -9.78 -1.22
CA ASP A 67 2.05 -10.61 -0.21
C ASP A 67 3.09 -11.51 0.45
N PHE A 68 2.67 -12.34 1.41
CA PHE A 68 3.30 -13.57 1.88
C PHE A 68 2.24 -14.46 2.55
N PHE A 69 2.56 -15.73 2.80
CA PHE A 69 1.63 -16.66 3.42
C PHE A 69 1.42 -16.33 4.90
N TYR A 70 0.22 -16.54 5.40
CA TYR A 70 -0.18 -16.18 6.76
C TYR A 70 0.34 -17.11 7.86
N GLU A 71 1.20 -18.06 7.51
CA GLU A 71 1.93 -18.92 8.43
C GLU A 71 3.40 -19.01 8.04
N ASP A 72 4.26 -19.12 9.04
CA ASP A 72 5.70 -19.26 8.86
C ASP A 72 6.26 -20.24 9.89
N PRO A 73 6.09 -21.56 9.64
CA PRO A 73 6.55 -22.57 10.58
C PRO A 73 8.09 -22.56 10.68
N LYS A 74 8.60 -22.47 11.91
CA LYS A 74 10.05 -22.35 12.18
C LYS A 74 10.91 -23.44 11.54
N GLN A 75 10.35 -24.63 11.38
CA GLN A 75 11.06 -25.78 10.78
C GLN A 75 10.82 -25.90 9.27
N GLY A 76 9.98 -25.03 8.67
CA GLY A 76 9.59 -25.14 7.27
C GLY A 76 8.73 -26.40 7.01
N GLY A 77 8.64 -26.82 5.77
CA GLY A 77 8.15 -28.13 5.33
C GLY A 77 6.76 -28.12 4.70
N ALA A 78 5.71 -27.80 5.43
CA ALA A 78 4.35 -27.76 4.88
C ALA A 78 4.09 -26.57 3.94
N PHE A 79 2.91 -26.53 3.29
CA PHE A 79 2.43 -25.43 2.45
C PHE A 79 3.15 -25.28 1.10
N THR A 80 3.09 -26.33 0.32
CA THR A 80 3.64 -26.35 -1.05
C THR A 80 3.23 -25.11 -1.84
N SER A 81 4.20 -24.46 -2.47
CA SER A 81 4.10 -23.22 -3.25
C SER A 81 3.86 -21.92 -2.46
N ALA A 82 3.61 -21.98 -1.15
CA ALA A 82 3.53 -20.76 -0.34
C ALA A 82 4.91 -20.10 -0.20
N VAL A 83 4.89 -18.77 -0.08
CA VAL A 83 6.09 -17.96 0.20
C VAL A 83 5.95 -17.35 1.57
N SER A 84 6.83 -17.73 2.51
CA SER A 84 6.76 -17.27 3.89
C SER A 84 7.32 -15.86 4.09
N VAL A 85 7.00 -15.25 5.24
CA VAL A 85 7.57 -13.96 5.63
C VAL A 85 9.08 -14.04 5.79
N SER A 86 9.63 -15.15 6.30
CA SER A 86 11.07 -15.39 6.42
C SER A 86 11.76 -15.41 5.05
N MET A 87 11.15 -16.04 4.04
CA MET A 87 11.69 -16.07 2.67
C MET A 87 11.78 -14.64 2.09
N VAL A 88 10.71 -13.85 2.15
CA VAL A 88 10.75 -12.48 1.61
C VAL A 88 11.70 -11.58 2.42
N LYS A 89 11.77 -11.77 3.74
CA LYS A 89 12.74 -11.06 4.60
C LYS A 89 14.19 -11.35 4.20
N SER A 90 14.53 -12.62 3.92
CA SER A 90 15.88 -13.03 3.50
C SER A 90 16.31 -12.36 2.20
N LEU A 91 15.36 -12.02 1.31
CA LEU A 91 15.59 -11.26 0.10
C LEU A 91 15.74 -9.75 0.34
N GLY A 92 15.61 -9.27 1.59
CA GLY A 92 15.77 -7.86 1.95
C GLY A 92 14.52 -7.02 1.73
N VAL A 93 13.35 -7.64 1.64
CA VAL A 93 12.05 -6.96 1.60
C VAL A 93 11.86 -6.12 2.86
N LYS A 94 11.38 -4.88 2.72
CA LYS A 94 11.18 -3.91 3.80
C LYS A 94 9.73 -3.57 4.07
N PHE A 95 8.84 -3.82 3.11
CA PHE A 95 7.40 -3.65 3.26
C PHE A 95 6.66 -4.75 2.50
N THR A 96 5.41 -4.97 2.86
CA THR A 96 4.54 -5.91 2.16
C THR A 96 3.13 -5.34 2.01
N ILE A 97 2.51 -5.60 0.87
CA ILE A 97 1.08 -5.33 0.64
C ILE A 97 0.31 -6.49 1.27
N ILE A 98 -0.74 -6.19 2.04
CA ILE A 98 -1.55 -7.19 2.76
C ILE A 98 -3.02 -6.86 2.55
N GLY A 99 -3.86 -7.86 2.28
CA GLY A 99 -5.30 -7.70 2.16
C GLY A 99 -5.74 -6.95 0.89
N HIS A 100 -4.90 -6.93 -0.17
CA HIS A 100 -5.25 -6.29 -1.45
C HIS A 100 -6.58 -6.82 -1.98
N SER A 101 -7.39 -5.94 -2.58
CA SER A 101 -8.74 -6.28 -3.07
C SER A 101 -8.75 -7.51 -4.00
N GLU A 102 -7.78 -7.67 -4.87
CA GLU A 102 -7.65 -8.86 -5.74
C GLU A 102 -7.37 -10.14 -4.94
N ARG A 103 -6.63 -10.07 -3.84
CA ARG A 103 -6.40 -11.25 -2.98
C ARG A 103 -7.67 -11.66 -2.26
N ARG A 104 -8.42 -10.70 -1.74
CA ARG A 104 -9.71 -10.96 -1.11
C ARG A 104 -10.70 -11.55 -2.12
N ALA A 105 -10.74 -11.01 -3.35
CA ALA A 105 -11.70 -11.43 -4.39
C ALA A 105 -11.33 -12.77 -5.06
N TYR A 106 -10.07 -12.97 -5.44
CA TYR A 106 -9.67 -14.12 -6.26
C TYR A 106 -9.01 -15.26 -5.49
N PHE A 107 -8.48 -14.96 -4.29
CA PHE A 107 -7.81 -15.95 -3.44
C PHE A 107 -8.54 -16.20 -2.13
N SER A 108 -9.74 -15.63 -1.96
CA SER A 108 -10.58 -15.78 -0.77
C SER A 108 -9.85 -15.40 0.54
N GLU A 109 -8.97 -14.40 0.47
CA GLU A 109 -8.21 -13.96 1.63
C GLU A 109 -9.15 -13.33 2.68
N THR A 110 -9.17 -13.90 3.88
CA THR A 110 -10.06 -13.47 4.97
C THR A 110 -9.41 -12.42 5.88
N ASP A 111 -10.23 -11.66 6.64
CA ASP A 111 -9.75 -10.71 7.64
C ASP A 111 -8.85 -11.40 8.68
N GLU A 112 -9.13 -12.66 9.05
CA GLU A 112 -8.28 -13.43 9.97
C GLU A 112 -6.89 -13.69 9.39
N GLN A 113 -6.79 -14.08 8.11
CA GLN A 113 -5.50 -14.26 7.43
C GLN A 113 -4.74 -12.95 7.31
N VAL A 114 -5.44 -11.85 7.02
CA VAL A 114 -4.87 -10.50 6.99
C VAL A 114 -4.30 -10.12 8.36
N THR A 115 -5.05 -10.34 9.43
CA THR A 115 -4.59 -10.10 10.81
C THR A 115 -3.33 -10.89 11.14
N LYS A 116 -3.27 -12.19 10.79
CA LYS A 116 -2.07 -13.03 10.97
C LYS A 116 -0.88 -12.48 10.19
N LYS A 117 -1.08 -12.07 8.95
CA LYS A 117 -0.02 -11.47 8.12
C LYS A 117 0.51 -10.17 8.70
N ILE A 118 -0.36 -9.30 9.20
CA ILE A 118 0.06 -8.05 9.85
C ILE A 118 0.93 -8.35 11.07
N LEU A 119 0.54 -9.32 11.90
CA LEU A 119 1.32 -9.74 13.05
C LEU A 119 2.70 -10.25 12.63
N LEU A 120 2.77 -11.19 11.68
CA LEU A 120 4.02 -11.73 11.14
C LEU A 120 4.91 -10.63 10.51
N ALA A 121 4.32 -9.63 9.84
CA ALA A 121 5.07 -8.50 9.30
C ALA A 121 5.78 -7.73 10.41
N TYR A 122 5.09 -7.39 11.49
CA TYR A 122 5.68 -6.69 12.64
C TYR A 122 6.76 -7.52 13.34
N GLU A 123 6.50 -8.80 13.59
CA GLU A 123 7.47 -9.72 14.21
C GLU A 123 8.77 -9.85 13.39
N ASN A 124 8.67 -9.66 12.07
CA ASN A 124 9.80 -9.74 11.16
C ASN A 124 10.42 -8.39 10.79
N GLY A 125 9.92 -7.27 11.33
CA GLY A 125 10.41 -5.93 11.03
C GLY A 125 10.11 -5.47 9.60
N ILE A 126 9.03 -6.01 8.99
CA ILE A 126 8.52 -5.64 7.67
C ILE A 126 7.34 -4.68 7.87
N LEU A 127 7.35 -3.53 7.18
CA LEU A 127 6.26 -2.56 7.25
C LEU A 127 5.02 -3.09 6.55
N PRO A 128 3.88 -3.29 7.24
CA PRO A 128 2.64 -3.67 6.57
C PRO A 128 2.02 -2.48 5.83
N VAL A 129 1.58 -2.73 4.60
CA VAL A 129 0.75 -1.85 3.78
C VAL A 129 -0.60 -2.54 3.64
N LEU A 130 -1.51 -2.23 4.56
CA LEU A 130 -2.85 -2.82 4.61
C LEU A 130 -3.76 -2.19 3.56
N CYS A 131 -4.38 -2.99 2.72
CA CYS A 131 -5.39 -2.56 1.77
C CYS A 131 -6.79 -2.70 2.36
N VAL A 132 -7.57 -1.63 2.30
CA VAL A 132 -8.97 -1.58 2.74
C VAL A 132 -9.80 -0.81 1.73
N GLY A 133 -11.07 -1.18 1.59
CA GLY A 133 -11.97 -0.46 0.70
C GLY A 133 -13.28 -1.18 0.47
N GLU A 134 -14.27 -0.41 0.05
CA GLU A 134 -15.64 -0.89 -0.18
C GLU A 134 -15.87 -1.26 -1.66
N SER A 135 -16.80 -2.20 -1.84
CA SER A 135 -17.33 -2.57 -3.15
C SER A 135 -18.28 -1.51 -3.70
N GLN A 136 -18.57 -1.60 -5.00
CA GLN A 136 -19.59 -0.74 -5.64
C GLN A 136 -20.95 -0.85 -4.99
N SER A 137 -21.39 -2.06 -4.62
CA SER A 137 -22.67 -2.28 -3.98
C SER A 137 -22.78 -1.63 -2.59
N VAL A 138 -21.67 -1.53 -1.85
CA VAL A 138 -21.61 -0.80 -0.58
C VAL A 138 -21.62 0.71 -0.85
N ARG A 139 -20.83 1.16 -1.82
CA ARG A 139 -20.75 2.59 -2.18
C ARG A 139 -22.11 3.17 -2.63
N GLN A 140 -22.88 2.40 -3.37
CA GLN A 140 -24.23 2.80 -3.84
C GLN A 140 -25.24 2.99 -2.71
N ARG A 141 -25.01 2.40 -1.54
CA ARG A 141 -25.85 2.61 -0.34
C ARG A 141 -25.54 3.94 0.38
N GLY A 142 -24.49 4.65 -0.06
CA GLY A 142 -24.11 5.95 0.45
C GLY A 142 -22.75 5.98 1.15
N ILE A 143 -22.24 7.20 1.32
CA ILE A 143 -20.90 7.42 1.90
C ILE A 143 -20.80 6.94 3.36
N MET A 144 -21.88 7.03 4.14
CA MET A 144 -21.88 6.59 5.54
C MET A 144 -21.74 5.07 5.63
N GLU A 145 -22.40 4.32 4.75
CA GLU A 145 -22.26 2.86 4.66
C GLU A 145 -20.84 2.46 4.21
N ALA A 146 -20.26 3.18 3.24
CA ALA A 146 -18.89 2.99 2.82
C ALA A 146 -17.90 3.21 3.97
N LYS A 147 -18.06 4.29 4.75
CA LYS A 147 -17.25 4.58 5.93
C LYS A 147 -17.40 3.52 7.02
N ALA A 148 -18.62 3.08 7.31
CA ALA A 148 -18.89 2.03 8.29
C ALA A 148 -18.25 0.70 7.88
N PHE A 149 -18.33 0.33 6.59
CA PHE A 149 -17.69 -0.86 6.04
C PHE A 149 -16.17 -0.82 6.22
N VAL A 150 -15.53 0.28 5.80
CA VAL A 150 -14.06 0.45 5.93
C VAL A 150 -13.63 0.46 7.40
N ALA A 151 -14.40 1.08 8.29
CA ALA A 151 -14.12 1.08 9.72
C ALA A 151 -14.16 -0.33 10.32
N LEU A 152 -15.17 -1.12 9.95
CA LEU A 152 -15.29 -2.53 10.40
C LEU A 152 -14.15 -3.39 9.87
N GLN A 153 -13.76 -3.22 8.61
CA GLN A 153 -12.64 -3.93 8.01
C GLN A 153 -11.33 -3.61 8.76
N ILE A 154 -11.04 -2.33 9.02
CA ILE A 154 -9.88 -1.90 9.81
C ILE A 154 -9.90 -2.49 11.22
N ALA A 155 -11.05 -2.45 11.90
CA ALA A 155 -11.18 -2.98 13.25
C ALA A 155 -10.86 -4.48 13.32
N LYS A 156 -11.28 -5.25 12.34
CA LYS A 156 -10.98 -6.68 12.23
C LYS A 156 -9.51 -6.93 11.90
N ASP A 157 -9.02 -6.29 10.82
CA ASP A 157 -7.67 -6.49 10.30
C ASP A 157 -6.58 -6.08 11.31
N LEU A 158 -6.85 -5.05 12.15
CA LEU A 158 -5.92 -4.54 13.15
C LEU A 158 -6.19 -5.05 14.57
N SER A 159 -7.09 -6.01 14.75
CA SER A 159 -7.53 -6.50 16.07
C SER A 159 -6.41 -7.09 16.94
N ARG A 160 -5.32 -7.55 16.34
CA ARG A 160 -4.16 -8.15 17.03
C ARG A 160 -2.85 -7.38 16.81
N VAL A 161 -2.93 -6.11 16.41
CA VAL A 161 -1.72 -5.30 16.23
C VAL A 161 -1.00 -5.15 17.57
N PRO A 162 0.32 -5.46 17.64
CA PRO A 162 1.08 -5.35 18.87
C PRO A 162 1.11 -3.90 19.40
N GLN A 163 0.99 -3.72 20.71
CA GLN A 163 1.04 -2.37 21.33
C GLN A 163 2.34 -1.61 21.04
N GLN A 164 3.44 -2.33 20.83
CA GLN A 164 4.72 -1.76 20.46
C GLN A 164 4.80 -1.33 18.98
N ALA A 165 3.82 -1.67 18.16
CA ALA A 165 3.76 -1.21 16.78
C ALA A 165 3.66 0.33 16.73
N LYS A 166 4.54 0.96 15.94
CA LYS A 166 4.62 2.43 15.89
C LYS A 166 4.06 3.00 14.60
N LYS A 167 4.00 2.22 13.53
CA LYS A 167 3.64 2.72 12.20
C LYS A 167 2.95 1.66 11.36
N ILE A 168 1.92 2.09 10.65
CA ILE A 168 1.26 1.32 9.59
C ILE A 168 1.03 2.21 8.37
N VAL A 169 0.99 1.61 7.20
CA VAL A 169 0.49 2.24 5.98
C VAL A 169 -0.84 1.59 5.62
N ILE A 170 -1.85 2.39 5.33
CA ILE A 170 -3.15 1.90 4.87
C ILE A 170 -3.40 2.44 3.47
N ALA A 171 -3.61 1.55 2.50
CA ALA A 171 -4.02 1.89 1.16
C ALA A 171 -5.54 1.81 1.04
N TYR A 172 -6.18 2.93 0.84
CA TYR A 172 -7.61 2.98 0.54
C TYR A 172 -7.86 2.62 -0.92
N GLU A 173 -8.52 1.52 -1.13
CA GLU A 173 -8.86 0.97 -2.43
C GLU A 173 -10.37 1.06 -2.66
N PRO A 174 -10.91 2.16 -3.26
CA PRO A 174 -12.29 2.16 -3.73
C PRO A 174 -12.41 1.12 -4.85
N ILE A 175 -12.88 -0.11 -4.52
CA ILE A 175 -12.81 -1.28 -5.43
C ILE A 175 -13.55 -0.99 -6.74
N TRP A 176 -14.61 -0.20 -6.68
CA TRP A 176 -15.39 0.25 -7.82
C TRP A 176 -14.63 1.19 -8.77
N ALA A 177 -13.54 1.81 -8.31
CA ALA A 177 -12.68 2.72 -9.08
C ALA A 177 -11.38 2.06 -9.58
N ILE A 178 -11.14 0.78 -9.26
CA ILE A 178 -9.90 0.09 -9.66
C ILE A 178 -10.06 -0.52 -11.04
N GLY A 179 -9.33 -0.01 -12.04
CA GLY A 179 -9.30 -0.58 -13.38
C GLY A 179 -10.58 -0.41 -14.22
N THR A 180 -11.56 0.32 -13.71
CA THR A 180 -12.87 0.51 -14.39
C THR A 180 -12.92 1.76 -15.27
N GLY A 181 -11.94 2.66 -15.16
CA GLY A 181 -12.00 3.98 -15.78
C GLY A 181 -12.86 5.00 -15.00
N ASN A 182 -13.66 4.56 -14.04
CA ASN A 182 -14.41 5.44 -13.14
C ASN A 182 -13.50 5.80 -11.95
N ASN A 183 -12.99 7.01 -11.92
CA ASN A 183 -12.14 7.46 -10.84
C ASN A 183 -12.99 8.03 -9.70
N ASP A 184 -12.52 7.84 -8.46
CA ASP A 184 -13.02 8.60 -7.32
C ASP A 184 -12.59 10.07 -7.48
N THR A 185 -13.22 10.97 -6.71
CA THR A 185 -12.76 12.37 -6.67
C THR A 185 -11.69 12.55 -5.59
N PRO A 186 -10.78 13.52 -5.75
CA PRO A 186 -9.79 13.83 -4.72
C PRO A 186 -10.41 14.12 -3.35
N GLU A 187 -11.53 14.85 -3.33
CA GLU A 187 -12.26 15.25 -2.12
C GLU A 187 -12.82 14.02 -1.39
N ASN A 188 -13.45 13.10 -2.10
CA ASN A 188 -13.97 11.85 -1.54
C ASN A 188 -12.85 10.97 -0.99
N ALA A 189 -11.76 10.83 -1.74
CA ALA A 189 -10.60 10.07 -1.31
C ALA A 189 -9.95 10.68 -0.05
N ALA A 190 -9.85 12.01 0.02
CA ALA A 190 -9.35 12.72 1.19
C ALA A 190 -10.29 12.59 2.40
N ASP A 191 -11.61 12.64 2.17
CA ASP A 191 -12.59 12.44 3.24
C ASP A 191 -12.53 11.03 3.82
N MET A 192 -12.39 10.00 2.99
CA MET A 192 -12.17 8.63 3.45
C MET A 192 -10.81 8.49 4.15
N ALA A 193 -9.76 9.15 3.67
CA ALA A 193 -8.46 9.12 4.34
C ALA A 193 -8.52 9.72 5.75
N ARG A 194 -9.22 10.83 5.96
CA ARG A 194 -9.49 11.39 7.30
C ARG A 194 -10.25 10.41 8.18
N HIS A 195 -11.28 9.78 7.62
CA HIS A 195 -12.06 8.77 8.33
C HIS A 195 -11.18 7.60 8.79
N ILE A 196 -10.36 7.03 7.91
CA ILE A 196 -9.41 5.94 8.23
C ILE A 196 -8.47 6.35 9.36
N LYS A 197 -7.86 7.54 9.28
CA LYS A 197 -7.00 8.07 10.35
C LYS A 197 -7.73 8.15 11.69
N SER A 198 -8.97 8.64 11.68
CA SER A 198 -9.80 8.73 12.89
C SER A 198 -10.13 7.36 13.48
N VAL A 199 -10.46 6.37 12.65
CA VAL A 199 -10.74 4.99 13.08
C VAL A 199 -9.51 4.36 13.74
N VAL A 200 -8.33 4.49 13.11
CA VAL A 200 -7.08 3.96 13.68
C VAL A 200 -6.73 4.66 14.99
N ALA A 201 -6.86 5.98 15.06
CA ALA A 201 -6.56 6.73 16.29
C ALA A 201 -7.45 6.32 17.47
N LYS A 202 -8.71 5.98 17.21
CA LYS A 202 -9.64 5.52 18.26
C LYS A 202 -9.36 4.10 18.74
N ASN A 203 -8.99 3.19 17.84
CA ASN A 203 -8.91 1.76 18.13
C ASN A 203 -7.48 1.30 18.46
N ASN A 204 -6.46 1.97 17.95
CA ASN A 204 -5.07 1.57 18.03
C ASN A 204 -4.21 2.74 18.51
N HIS A 205 -4.32 3.09 19.79
CA HIS A 205 -3.62 4.23 20.39
C HIS A 205 -2.10 4.16 20.16
N GLY A 206 -1.53 5.25 19.68
CA GLY A 206 -0.09 5.38 19.44
C GLY A 206 0.40 4.83 18.11
N LEU A 207 -0.47 4.22 17.29
CA LEU A 207 -0.12 3.77 15.96
C LEU A 207 -0.17 4.93 14.95
N ASN A 208 0.99 5.33 14.42
CA ASN A 208 1.07 6.35 13.38
C ASN A 208 0.63 5.76 12.04
N VAL A 209 -0.40 6.34 11.42
CA VAL A 209 -0.97 5.87 10.16
C VAL A 209 -0.68 6.85 9.02
N ALA A 210 -0.14 6.32 7.91
CA ALA A 210 -0.10 7.01 6.62
C ALA A 210 -1.16 6.40 5.71
N VAL A 211 -2.04 7.23 5.14
CA VAL A 211 -3.10 6.77 4.24
C VAL A 211 -2.73 7.06 2.80
N LEU A 212 -2.70 6.03 1.97
CA LEU A 212 -2.46 6.12 0.54
C LEU A 212 -3.77 5.99 -0.23
N TYR A 213 -3.85 6.66 -1.36
CA TYR A 213 -4.91 6.38 -2.33
C TYR A 213 -4.48 5.22 -3.24
N GLY A 214 -5.30 4.17 -3.30
CA GLY A 214 -5.06 2.94 -4.08
C GLY A 214 -6.01 2.76 -5.27
N GLY A 215 -6.84 3.75 -5.58
CA GLY A 215 -7.65 3.76 -6.79
C GLY A 215 -6.84 4.08 -8.05
N SER A 216 -7.51 4.17 -9.20
CA SER A 216 -6.85 4.42 -10.49
C SER A 216 -6.25 5.82 -10.55
N VAL A 217 -4.92 5.88 -10.68
CA VAL A 217 -4.19 7.12 -10.93
C VAL A 217 -3.33 7.01 -12.18
N ASN A 218 -3.14 8.16 -12.83
CA ASN A 218 -2.28 8.33 -13.99
C ASN A 218 -1.67 9.75 -13.96
N SER A 219 -0.76 10.06 -14.89
CA SER A 219 -0.10 11.36 -14.93
C SER A 219 -1.05 12.56 -15.15
N LYS A 220 -2.26 12.32 -15.67
CA LYS A 220 -3.24 13.38 -15.91
C LYS A 220 -4.06 13.75 -14.66
N ASN A 221 -4.35 12.78 -13.78
CA ASN A 221 -5.22 13.00 -12.62
C ASN A 221 -4.48 13.07 -11.28
N ILE A 222 -3.29 12.49 -11.15
CA ILE A 222 -2.59 12.36 -9.86
C ILE A 222 -2.29 13.70 -9.19
N THR A 223 -2.12 14.78 -9.96
CA THR A 223 -1.86 16.12 -9.42
C THR A 223 -2.98 16.61 -8.49
N ALA A 224 -4.22 16.32 -8.83
CA ALA A 224 -5.37 16.72 -8.02
C ALA A 224 -5.37 15.97 -6.67
N PHE A 225 -5.18 14.65 -6.69
CA PHE A 225 -5.06 13.85 -5.47
C PHE A 225 -3.82 14.21 -4.62
N ALA A 226 -2.71 14.58 -5.26
CA ALA A 226 -1.49 14.94 -4.55
C ALA A 226 -1.59 16.25 -3.76
N LYS A 227 -2.52 17.15 -4.12
CA LYS A 227 -2.82 18.38 -3.39
C LYS A 227 -3.57 18.13 -2.07
N GLU A 228 -4.22 16.98 -1.94
CA GLU A 228 -4.97 16.64 -0.74
C GLU A 228 -4.02 16.31 0.42
N ASN A 229 -4.08 17.09 1.50
CA ASN A 229 -3.21 16.94 2.67
C ASN A 229 -3.43 15.62 3.42
N ASP A 230 -4.64 15.08 3.36
CA ASP A 230 -5.00 13.85 4.05
C ASP A 230 -4.52 12.59 3.33
N ILE A 231 -4.22 12.69 2.04
CA ILE A 231 -3.62 11.62 1.24
C ILE A 231 -2.10 11.68 1.41
N ASN A 232 -1.51 10.68 2.06
CA ASN A 232 -0.07 10.63 2.34
C ASN A 232 0.75 10.01 1.20
N GLY A 233 0.11 9.57 0.12
CA GLY A 233 0.76 8.98 -1.04
C GLY A 233 -0.16 8.09 -1.87
N PHE A 234 0.44 7.19 -2.65
CA PHE A 234 -0.28 6.40 -3.65
C PHE A 234 0.22 4.95 -3.70
N LEU A 235 -0.72 4.01 -3.81
CA LEU A 235 -0.45 2.63 -4.20
C LEU A 235 -0.86 2.47 -5.67
N VAL A 236 0.12 2.40 -6.58
CA VAL A 236 -0.11 2.49 -8.03
C VAL A 236 0.04 1.11 -8.67
N GLY A 237 -1.04 0.63 -9.29
CA GLY A 237 -1.04 -0.63 -10.05
C GLY A 237 -0.52 -0.46 -11.48
N GLY A 238 -1.40 -0.63 -12.48
CA GLY A 238 -1.07 -0.69 -13.91
C GLY A 238 -0.15 0.41 -14.42
N ALA A 239 -0.41 1.66 -14.04
CA ALA A 239 0.42 2.81 -14.44
C ALA A 239 1.88 2.70 -13.98
N SER A 240 2.16 1.96 -12.91
CA SER A 240 3.53 1.72 -12.43
C SER A 240 4.32 0.74 -13.29
N THR A 241 3.68 0.03 -14.21
CA THR A 241 4.31 -0.94 -15.13
C THR A 241 4.55 -0.40 -16.53
N ASP A 242 4.04 0.80 -16.85
CA ASP A 242 4.41 1.57 -18.03
C ASP A 242 5.53 2.53 -17.65
N VAL A 243 6.71 2.37 -18.25
CA VAL A 243 7.91 3.15 -17.88
C VAL A 243 7.72 4.65 -18.14
N LYS A 244 7.03 5.04 -19.21
CA LYS A 244 6.80 6.46 -19.55
C LYS A 244 5.83 7.09 -18.56
N GLU A 245 4.72 6.43 -18.33
CA GLU A 245 3.68 6.86 -17.40
C GLU A 245 4.21 6.92 -15.96
N TRP A 246 4.94 5.88 -15.53
CA TRP A 246 5.50 5.82 -14.19
C TRP A 246 6.52 6.95 -13.92
N LYS A 247 7.38 7.26 -14.90
CA LYS A 247 8.32 8.40 -14.78
C LYS A 247 7.58 9.73 -14.66
N ALA A 248 6.50 9.92 -15.40
CA ALA A 248 5.68 11.12 -15.31
C ALA A 248 5.02 11.24 -13.92
N ILE A 249 4.43 10.14 -13.40
CA ILE A 249 3.86 10.08 -12.05
C ILE A 249 4.91 10.43 -11.00
N MET A 250 6.09 9.79 -11.02
CA MET A 250 7.17 10.07 -10.06
C MET A 250 7.61 11.53 -10.08
N ALA A 251 7.71 12.14 -11.27
CA ALA A 251 8.10 13.53 -11.41
C ALA A 251 7.06 14.50 -10.84
N ILE A 252 5.76 14.21 -11.00
CA ILE A 252 4.66 15.00 -10.46
C ILE A 252 4.65 14.91 -8.93
N VAL A 253 4.65 13.69 -8.38
CA VAL A 253 4.56 13.45 -6.93
C VAL A 253 5.78 14.01 -6.19
N LYS A 254 6.95 14.03 -6.82
CA LYS A 254 8.15 14.64 -6.23
C LYS A 254 8.04 16.16 -6.05
N LYS A 255 7.20 16.83 -6.84
CA LYS A 255 7.00 18.29 -6.80
C LYS A 255 5.87 18.72 -5.87
N ALA A 256 4.99 17.78 -5.51
CA ALA A 256 3.88 17.98 -4.59
C ALA A 256 4.33 17.81 -3.13
#